data_cbeff635b634b5b39878ab235bf3ab9b
#
_entry.id   cbeff635b634b5b39878ab235bf3ab9b
#
_cell.length_a   1.000
_cell.length_b   1.000
_cell.length_c   1.000
_cell.angle_alpha   90.00
_cell.angle_beta   90.00
_cell.angle_gamma   90.00
#
_symmetry.space_group_name_H-M   'P 1'
#
loop_
_entity.id
_entity.type
_entity.pdbx_description
1 polymer ?
#
loop_
_entity_poly.entity_id
_entity_poly.type
_entity_poly.pdbx_seq_one_letter_code
_entity_poly.pdbx_strand_id
1 'polypeptide(L)'
;MKKWTIEDSEELYNIKGWGTSYFGINDKGDVYVSPCKDNTQIDLRDIMDELSLRDVTSPVLLRFPDILDNRIEKTFSCFQKARKEYNFQGENFIIYPIKVNQMQPVVEEIISHGRKFNLGLEAGSKPELHAVIAVQCQSDSLIICNGYKDDSYIELALLAQKMGKRIFIVVEKLNELEVIAKAAKKLKVKPNLGMRIKLASSGSGKWEESGGDASKFGLTSAELLEALQKLDDMGMHDCLQLIHFHIGSQITKIRRIQTALREAAQFYINLHKMGYDVRFVDCGGGLGVDYDGTRSSNSESSVNYTIQEYVNDCVYTFVDAADKNGIQHPNIITESGRSLAAHHSVLVIDVLETASLPEMKEEFEPKETDHQLVKDLYDIWDNLNPRTMLENWHDAEQIRDEALELFSHGIVDLKTRAEIEAMYWSVCHEVNMLCKTIKHVPEELRNLDKTLADKYFCNFSLFQSLPDSWAIDQLFPIMPIQRLAERPNRQATLQDITCDSDGKIANFVTDGHVSHVLPLHALKKNEPYYLGVFLVGAYQEILGDMHNLFGDTNAAHISVKDGKYHIDQIFDGETVEEVLDYVQYNPKKLVRQLEQWVTKSVKQGKISLEEGKEFLNNYRSGLYGYTYLE
;
A
#
# COMPACT_ATOMS: atom_id res chain seq x y z
N MET A 1 -15.61 0.04 -35.84
CA MET A 1 -15.23 -0.32 -34.46
C MET A 1 -16.37 0.07 -33.52
N LYS A 2 -16.65 -0.74 -32.47
CA LYS A 2 -17.59 -0.35 -31.41
C LYS A 2 -17.07 0.93 -30.75
N LYS A 3 -17.97 1.90 -30.51
CA LYS A 3 -17.58 3.12 -29.78
C LYS A 3 -17.21 2.73 -28.35
N TRP A 4 -16.08 3.25 -27.85
CA TRP A 4 -15.64 3.07 -26.46
C TRP A 4 -16.60 3.76 -25.50
N THR A 5 -16.90 3.12 -24.39
CA THR A 5 -17.82 3.62 -23.38
C THR A 5 -17.14 3.67 -22.01
N ILE A 6 -17.80 4.31 -21.05
CA ILE A 6 -17.36 4.33 -19.65
C ILE A 6 -17.37 2.92 -19.06
N GLU A 7 -18.36 2.11 -19.39
CA GLU A 7 -18.45 0.71 -18.96
C GLU A 7 -17.24 -0.11 -19.44
N ASP A 8 -16.78 0.12 -20.69
CA ASP A 8 -15.56 -0.55 -21.18
C ASP A 8 -14.33 -0.17 -20.34
N SER A 9 -14.23 1.08 -19.84
CA SER A 9 -13.17 1.51 -18.92
C SER A 9 -13.35 0.95 -17.51
N GLU A 10 -14.56 0.87 -17.00
CA GLU A 10 -14.87 0.26 -15.70
C GLU A 10 -14.48 -1.23 -15.67
N GLU A 11 -14.70 -1.95 -16.77
CA GLU A 11 -14.28 -3.35 -16.93
C GLU A 11 -12.77 -3.43 -17.03
N LEU A 12 -12.14 -2.62 -17.90
CA LEU A 12 -10.71 -2.63 -18.16
C LEU A 12 -9.89 -2.43 -16.87
N TYR A 13 -10.25 -1.45 -16.05
CA TYR A 13 -9.53 -1.14 -14.79
C TYR A 13 -10.12 -1.84 -13.56
N ASN A 14 -11.17 -2.64 -13.73
CA ASN A 14 -11.88 -3.38 -12.68
C ASN A 14 -12.28 -2.51 -11.47
N ILE A 15 -12.61 -1.24 -11.70
CA ILE A 15 -12.90 -0.27 -10.63
C ILE A 15 -14.11 -0.69 -9.77
N LYS A 16 -15.10 -1.37 -10.34
CA LYS A 16 -16.26 -1.89 -9.60
C LYS A 16 -15.88 -3.01 -8.61
N GLY A 17 -14.83 -3.77 -8.91
CA GLY A 17 -14.33 -4.84 -8.05
C GLY A 17 -13.60 -4.27 -6.83
N TRP A 18 -12.45 -3.63 -7.04
CA TRP A 18 -11.60 -3.13 -5.95
C TRP A 18 -12.12 -1.83 -5.31
N GLY A 19 -12.84 -1.00 -6.04
CA GLY A 19 -13.35 0.29 -5.56
C GLY A 19 -14.44 0.17 -4.50
N THR A 20 -15.06 -0.98 -4.35
CA THR A 20 -16.09 -1.30 -3.34
C THR A 20 -17.18 -0.23 -3.18
N SER A 21 -17.56 0.44 -4.25
CA SER A 21 -18.51 1.57 -4.33
C SER A 21 -18.02 2.87 -3.67
N TYR A 22 -16.74 2.98 -3.29
CA TYR A 22 -16.16 4.28 -2.94
C TYR A 22 -15.67 5.02 -4.18
N PHE A 23 -15.27 4.29 -5.22
CA PHE A 23 -14.73 4.86 -6.46
C PHE A 23 -15.56 4.41 -7.67
N GLY A 24 -15.68 5.28 -8.64
CA GLY A 24 -16.35 5.04 -9.91
C GLY A 24 -15.94 6.05 -10.98
N ILE A 25 -16.51 5.94 -12.17
CA ILE A 25 -16.26 6.85 -13.30
C ILE A 25 -17.55 7.62 -13.58
N ASN A 26 -17.46 8.94 -13.68
CA ASN A 26 -18.61 9.81 -13.98
C ASN A 26 -18.88 9.92 -15.51
N ASP A 27 -19.98 10.57 -15.88
CA ASP A 27 -20.37 10.74 -17.28
C ASP A 27 -19.38 11.57 -18.13
N LYS A 28 -18.48 12.32 -17.49
CA LYS A 28 -17.39 13.05 -18.17
C LYS A 28 -16.20 12.14 -18.52
N GLY A 29 -16.12 10.96 -17.91
CA GLY A 29 -14.98 10.06 -18.01
C GLY A 29 -13.87 10.37 -17.00
N ASP A 30 -14.22 10.97 -15.87
CA ASP A 30 -13.31 11.25 -14.76
C ASP A 30 -13.63 10.36 -13.57
N VAL A 31 -12.61 10.01 -12.77
CA VAL A 31 -12.81 9.20 -11.57
C VAL A 31 -13.39 10.07 -10.46
N TYR A 32 -14.45 9.57 -9.85
CA TYR A 32 -15.00 10.16 -8.62
C TYR A 32 -14.80 9.28 -7.40
N VAL A 33 -14.83 9.91 -6.24
CA VAL A 33 -14.95 9.25 -4.94
C VAL A 33 -16.32 9.54 -4.32
N SER A 34 -16.94 8.52 -3.70
CA SER A 34 -18.17 8.62 -2.91
C SER A 34 -17.92 8.08 -1.51
N PRO A 35 -17.36 8.89 -0.59
CA PRO A 35 -16.87 8.42 0.70
C PRO A 35 -17.97 7.85 1.59
N CYS A 36 -19.15 8.45 1.57
CA CYS A 36 -20.32 8.04 2.36
C CYS A 36 -21.16 6.95 1.68
N LYS A 37 -20.83 6.57 0.43
CA LYS A 37 -21.62 5.64 -0.40
C LYS A 37 -23.07 6.08 -0.60
N ASP A 38 -23.28 7.36 -0.65
CA ASP A 38 -24.53 8.01 -1.02
C ASP A 38 -24.47 8.52 -2.47
N ASN A 39 -25.31 9.47 -2.83
CA ASN A 39 -25.30 10.06 -4.17
C ASN A 39 -24.23 11.17 -4.34
N THR A 40 -23.44 11.47 -3.31
CA THR A 40 -22.37 12.46 -3.40
C THR A 40 -21.19 11.90 -4.15
N GLN A 41 -20.86 12.51 -5.27
CA GLN A 41 -19.72 12.18 -6.11
C GLN A 41 -18.75 13.35 -6.13
N ILE A 42 -17.52 13.12 -5.77
CA ILE A 42 -16.44 14.11 -5.76
C ILE A 42 -15.47 13.74 -6.86
N ASP A 43 -15.34 14.59 -7.86
CA ASP A 43 -14.45 14.39 -8.98
C ASP A 43 -12.99 14.59 -8.54
N LEU A 44 -12.13 13.59 -8.74
CA LEU A 44 -10.72 13.69 -8.37
C LEU A 44 -9.98 14.72 -9.20
N ARG A 45 -10.42 14.95 -10.46
CA ARG A 45 -9.83 15.96 -11.32
C ARG A 45 -10.13 17.37 -10.80
N ASP A 46 -11.37 17.63 -10.36
CA ASP A 46 -11.75 18.94 -9.78
C ASP A 46 -10.93 19.24 -8.52
N ILE A 47 -10.62 18.21 -7.69
CA ILE A 47 -9.74 18.38 -6.52
C ILE A 47 -8.33 18.77 -6.96
N MET A 48 -7.75 18.08 -7.96
CA MET A 48 -6.40 18.39 -8.44
C MET A 48 -6.32 19.78 -9.05
N ASP A 49 -7.34 20.19 -9.79
CA ASP A 49 -7.41 21.52 -10.36
C ASP A 49 -7.50 22.60 -9.25
N GLU A 50 -8.27 22.36 -8.16
CA GLU A 50 -8.33 23.27 -7.00
C GLU A 50 -7.00 23.32 -6.23
N LEU A 51 -6.33 22.17 -6.02
CA LEU A 51 -5.03 22.12 -5.35
C LEU A 51 -3.96 22.88 -6.16
N SER A 52 -3.97 22.73 -7.49
CA SER A 52 -3.07 23.49 -8.38
C SER A 52 -3.28 24.99 -8.27
N LEU A 53 -4.52 25.47 -8.10
CA LEU A 53 -4.81 26.90 -7.87
C LEU A 53 -4.31 27.39 -6.50
N ARG A 54 -3.95 26.47 -5.61
CA ARG A 54 -3.36 26.78 -4.29
C ARG A 54 -1.85 26.51 -4.24
N ASP A 55 -1.21 26.39 -5.41
CA ASP A 55 0.22 26.10 -5.57
C ASP A 55 0.65 24.73 -4.98
N VAL A 56 -0.27 23.77 -4.89
CA VAL A 56 0.03 22.38 -4.47
C VAL A 56 0.19 21.52 -5.71
N THR A 57 1.42 21.08 -5.93
CA THR A 57 1.81 20.26 -7.10
C THR A 57 1.77 18.76 -6.78
N SER A 58 1.61 17.91 -7.81
CA SER A 58 1.77 16.45 -7.67
C SER A 58 3.25 16.07 -7.45
N PRO A 59 3.53 14.92 -6.79
CA PRO A 59 2.59 13.94 -6.27
C PRO A 59 1.81 14.44 -5.05
N VAL A 60 0.53 14.04 -4.95
CA VAL A 60 -0.34 14.42 -3.82
C VAL A 60 -1.09 13.21 -3.29
N LEU A 61 -1.03 12.99 -1.99
CA LEU A 61 -1.82 11.98 -1.29
C LEU A 61 -3.16 12.59 -0.85
N LEU A 62 -4.25 12.17 -1.48
CA LEU A 62 -5.61 12.56 -1.11
C LEU A 62 -6.14 11.62 -0.04
N ARG A 63 -6.54 12.14 1.12
CA ARG A 63 -7.12 11.39 2.23
C ARG A 63 -8.59 11.76 2.40
N PHE A 64 -9.45 10.76 2.50
CA PHE A 64 -10.90 10.87 2.66
C PHE A 64 -11.32 10.31 4.02
N PRO A 65 -11.35 11.12 5.09
CA PRO A 65 -11.71 10.69 6.46
C PRO A 65 -13.08 10.00 6.52
N ASP A 66 -14.07 10.48 5.77
CA ASP A 66 -15.41 9.90 5.72
C ASP A 66 -15.41 8.42 5.29
N ILE A 67 -14.38 7.96 4.55
CA ILE A 67 -14.21 6.53 4.24
C ILE A 67 -13.83 5.74 5.49
N LEU A 68 -12.97 6.29 6.36
CA LEU A 68 -12.63 5.65 7.64
C LEU A 68 -13.89 5.48 8.49
N ASP A 69 -14.70 6.52 8.59
CA ASP A 69 -15.97 6.52 9.31
C ASP A 69 -16.91 5.44 8.80
N ASN A 70 -17.13 5.40 7.50
CA ASN A 70 -17.97 4.39 6.87
C ASN A 70 -17.45 2.96 7.10
N ARG A 71 -16.12 2.76 7.08
CA ARG A 71 -15.50 1.44 7.35
C ARG A 71 -15.70 1.00 8.80
N ILE A 72 -15.56 1.91 9.77
CA ILE A 72 -15.82 1.66 11.18
C ILE A 72 -17.29 1.28 11.39
N GLU A 73 -18.22 2.07 10.87
CA GLU A 73 -19.66 1.81 10.96
C GLU A 73 -20.06 0.47 10.32
N LYS A 74 -19.49 0.17 9.16
CA LYS A 74 -19.73 -1.09 8.46
C LYS A 74 -19.28 -2.28 9.30
N THR A 75 -18.08 -2.22 9.86
CA THR A 75 -17.53 -3.31 10.69
C THR A 75 -18.38 -3.50 11.95
N PHE A 76 -18.72 -2.40 12.64
CA PHE A 76 -19.60 -2.45 13.81
C PHE A 76 -20.98 -3.02 13.47
N SER A 77 -21.59 -2.60 12.36
CA SER A 77 -22.88 -3.10 11.89
C SER A 77 -22.84 -4.62 11.63
N CYS A 78 -21.73 -5.15 11.09
CA CYS A 78 -21.56 -6.59 10.90
C CYS A 78 -21.57 -7.34 12.23
N PHE A 79 -20.88 -6.82 13.26
CA PHE A 79 -20.93 -7.39 14.62
C PHE A 79 -22.33 -7.34 15.22
N GLN A 80 -23.07 -6.24 15.06
CA GLN A 80 -24.44 -6.13 15.58
C GLN A 80 -25.39 -7.15 14.92
N LYS A 81 -25.22 -7.44 13.63
CA LYS A 81 -25.98 -8.48 12.92
C LYS A 81 -25.64 -9.86 13.45
N ALA A 82 -24.34 -10.20 13.56
CA ALA A 82 -23.89 -11.49 14.07
C ALA A 82 -24.33 -11.68 15.55
N ARG A 83 -24.27 -10.63 16.37
CA ARG A 83 -24.76 -10.66 17.76
C ARG A 83 -26.23 -11.09 17.85
N LYS A 84 -27.07 -10.55 16.98
CA LYS A 84 -28.50 -10.92 16.94
C LYS A 84 -28.71 -12.33 16.41
N GLU A 85 -27.99 -12.69 15.35
CA GLU A 85 -28.13 -13.98 14.68
C GLU A 85 -27.75 -15.15 15.57
N TYR A 86 -26.62 -15.02 16.30
CA TYR A 86 -26.09 -16.09 17.15
C TYR A 86 -26.40 -15.93 18.64
N ASN A 87 -27.27 -15.00 19.03
CA ASN A 87 -27.60 -14.70 20.44
C ASN A 87 -26.36 -14.45 21.31
N PHE A 88 -25.35 -13.77 20.74
CA PHE A 88 -24.08 -13.50 21.40
C PHE A 88 -24.27 -12.56 22.60
N GLN A 89 -23.81 -12.99 23.79
CA GLN A 89 -23.95 -12.26 25.06
C GLN A 89 -22.73 -11.40 25.41
N GLY A 90 -21.60 -11.61 24.74
CA GLY A 90 -20.40 -10.79 24.93
C GLY A 90 -20.50 -9.43 24.26
N GLU A 91 -19.46 -8.63 24.43
CA GLU A 91 -19.27 -7.37 23.73
C GLU A 91 -18.25 -7.53 22.61
N ASN A 92 -18.29 -6.64 21.61
CA ASN A 92 -17.26 -6.56 20.57
C ASN A 92 -16.49 -5.25 20.69
N PHE A 93 -15.19 -5.32 20.45
CA PHE A 93 -14.26 -4.19 20.42
C PHE A 93 -13.51 -4.19 19.11
N ILE A 94 -13.52 -3.06 18.42
CA ILE A 94 -12.68 -2.82 17.25
C ILE A 94 -11.44 -2.10 17.75
N ILE A 95 -10.27 -2.69 17.55
CA ILE A 95 -8.99 -2.08 17.93
C ILE A 95 -8.24 -1.72 16.65
N TYR A 96 -7.83 -0.47 16.54
CA TYR A 96 -7.01 -0.01 15.43
C TYR A 96 -5.53 -0.07 15.80
N PRO A 97 -4.73 -0.95 15.17
CA PRO A 97 -3.28 -0.95 15.34
C PRO A 97 -2.69 0.27 14.64
N ILE A 98 -2.13 1.21 15.41
CA ILE A 98 -1.69 2.47 14.80
C ILE A 98 -0.54 2.29 13.79
N LYS A 99 0.23 1.21 13.90
CA LYS A 99 1.28 0.85 12.93
C LYS A 99 0.79 0.79 11.48
N VAL A 100 -0.51 0.60 11.26
CA VAL A 100 -1.09 0.54 9.91
C VAL A 100 -1.07 1.89 9.21
N ASN A 101 -1.35 2.97 9.94
CA ASN A 101 -1.11 4.35 9.56
C ASN A 101 -1.05 5.20 10.84
N GLN A 102 0.14 5.67 11.19
CA GLN A 102 0.44 6.37 12.44
C GLN A 102 0.26 7.89 12.35
N MET A 103 -0.11 8.39 11.16
CA MET A 103 -0.30 9.83 10.99
C MET A 103 -1.34 10.34 11.98
N GLN A 104 -0.98 11.38 12.74
CA GLN A 104 -1.83 11.91 13.81
C GLN A 104 -3.26 12.22 13.33
N PRO A 105 -3.49 12.90 12.19
CA PRO A 105 -4.84 13.20 11.72
C PRO A 105 -5.67 11.95 11.44
N VAL A 106 -5.05 10.87 10.95
CA VAL A 106 -5.73 9.58 10.69
C VAL A 106 -6.13 8.91 12.01
N VAL A 107 -5.23 8.88 12.99
CA VAL A 107 -5.49 8.27 14.30
C VAL A 107 -6.55 9.07 15.08
N GLU A 108 -6.49 10.40 15.04
CA GLU A 108 -7.47 11.27 15.69
C GLU A 108 -8.87 11.12 15.08
N GLU A 109 -8.99 11.03 13.76
CA GLU A 109 -10.27 10.77 13.08
C GLU A 109 -10.86 9.42 13.51
N ILE A 110 -10.06 8.36 13.44
CA ILE A 110 -10.49 7.01 13.83
C ILE A 110 -11.01 7.00 15.29
N ILE A 111 -10.32 7.68 16.21
CA ILE A 111 -10.75 7.74 17.62
C ILE A 111 -11.96 8.64 17.78
N SER A 112 -12.00 9.80 17.13
CA SER A 112 -13.11 10.74 17.21
C SER A 112 -14.42 10.08 16.79
N HIS A 113 -14.44 9.47 15.63
CA HIS A 113 -15.62 8.77 15.12
C HIS A 113 -15.89 7.44 15.84
N GLY A 114 -14.84 6.71 16.17
CA GLY A 114 -14.90 5.35 16.72
C GLY A 114 -15.41 5.27 18.18
N ARG A 115 -15.39 6.36 18.95
CA ARG A 115 -15.81 6.38 20.38
C ARG A 115 -17.17 5.74 20.61
N LYS A 116 -18.15 6.05 19.78
CA LYS A 116 -19.52 5.53 19.87
C LYS A 116 -19.65 4.02 19.55
N PHE A 117 -18.56 3.40 19.06
CA PHE A 117 -18.51 2.01 18.62
C PHE A 117 -17.56 1.12 19.42
N ASN A 118 -17.16 1.53 20.62
CA ASN A 118 -16.16 0.83 21.44
C ASN A 118 -14.83 0.62 20.72
N LEU A 119 -14.43 1.55 19.85
CA LEU A 119 -13.16 1.49 19.16
C LEU A 119 -12.03 1.92 20.10
N GLY A 120 -10.96 1.15 20.13
CA GLY A 120 -9.73 1.44 20.85
C GLY A 120 -8.50 1.39 19.94
N LEU A 121 -7.31 1.53 20.54
CA LEU A 121 -6.03 1.52 19.82
C LEU A 121 -5.11 0.41 20.32
N GLU A 122 -4.25 -0.07 19.41
CA GLU A 122 -3.13 -0.97 19.74
C GLU A 122 -1.81 -0.23 19.55
N ALA A 123 -0.88 -0.48 20.47
CA ALA A 123 0.50 -0.02 20.40
C ALA A 123 1.47 -1.19 20.45
N GLY A 124 2.32 -1.32 19.45
CA GLY A 124 3.33 -2.39 19.32
C GLY A 124 4.76 -1.92 19.65
N SER A 125 4.94 -0.63 20.00
CA SER A 125 6.24 -0.06 20.33
C SER A 125 6.12 1.06 21.37
N LYS A 126 7.27 1.44 21.95
CA LYS A 126 7.32 2.53 22.95
C LYS A 126 6.84 3.88 22.39
N PRO A 127 7.30 4.34 21.22
CA PRO A 127 6.78 5.57 20.63
C PRO A 127 5.27 5.52 20.36
N GLU A 128 4.78 4.40 19.86
CA GLU A 128 3.33 4.21 19.63
C GLU A 128 2.54 4.29 20.94
N LEU A 129 3.03 3.70 22.03
CA LEU A 129 2.36 3.80 23.33
C LEU A 129 2.25 5.25 23.83
N HIS A 130 3.31 6.05 23.64
CA HIS A 130 3.27 7.47 23.97
C HIS A 130 2.18 8.21 23.18
N ALA A 131 2.10 7.97 21.87
CA ALA A 131 1.08 8.56 21.01
C ALA A 131 -0.34 8.11 21.41
N VAL A 132 -0.55 6.81 21.59
CA VAL A 132 -1.85 6.20 21.93
C VAL A 132 -2.38 6.74 23.26
N ILE A 133 -1.56 6.80 24.31
CA ILE A 133 -1.98 7.33 25.60
C ILE A 133 -2.38 8.81 25.48
N ALA A 134 -1.63 9.59 24.72
CA ALA A 134 -1.90 11.02 24.55
C ALA A 134 -3.20 11.27 23.78
N VAL A 135 -3.38 10.60 22.64
CA VAL A 135 -4.60 10.74 21.81
C VAL A 135 -5.85 10.26 22.55
N GLN A 136 -5.74 9.20 23.35
CA GLN A 136 -6.85 8.66 24.14
C GLN A 136 -6.98 9.28 25.54
N CYS A 137 -6.28 10.35 25.88
CA CYS A 137 -6.27 10.89 27.27
C CYS A 137 -7.66 11.20 27.85
N GLN A 138 -8.62 11.53 27.02
CA GLN A 138 -10.02 11.83 27.42
C GLN A 138 -11.01 10.69 27.08
N SER A 139 -10.54 9.48 26.78
CA SER A 139 -11.37 8.34 26.37
C SER A 139 -11.22 7.18 27.34
N ASP A 140 -12.31 6.44 27.56
CA ASP A 140 -12.33 5.15 28.29
C ASP A 140 -12.11 3.96 27.33
N SER A 141 -11.78 4.21 26.08
CA SER A 141 -11.53 3.19 25.08
C SER A 141 -10.37 2.28 25.48
N LEU A 142 -10.44 1.05 24.99
CA LEU A 142 -9.46 0.01 25.29
C LEU A 142 -8.12 0.29 24.61
N ILE A 143 -7.02 0.04 25.29
CA ILE A 143 -5.65 0.06 24.76
C ILE A 143 -5.07 -1.35 24.86
N ILE A 144 -4.58 -1.87 23.73
CA ILE A 144 -3.87 -3.15 23.66
C ILE A 144 -2.38 -2.87 23.48
N CYS A 145 -1.57 -3.43 24.38
CA CYS A 145 -0.12 -3.31 24.37
C CYS A 145 0.52 -4.59 23.84
N ASN A 146 0.78 -4.66 22.54
CA ASN A 146 1.47 -5.75 21.86
C ASN A 146 2.98 -5.46 21.70
N GLY A 147 3.69 -6.27 20.96
CA GLY A 147 5.09 -6.09 20.58
C GLY A 147 6.09 -6.35 21.70
N TYR A 148 7.35 -6.05 21.43
CA TYR A 148 8.45 -6.22 22.36
C TYR A 148 8.46 -5.11 23.42
N LYS A 149 8.47 -5.48 24.72
CA LYS A 149 8.32 -4.53 25.82
C LYS A 149 9.54 -4.53 26.74
N ASP A 150 10.04 -3.35 27.04
CA ASP A 150 11.04 -3.12 28.09
C ASP A 150 10.42 -2.60 29.39
N ASP A 151 11.26 -2.44 30.44
CA ASP A 151 10.82 -1.91 31.74
C ASP A 151 10.07 -0.58 31.61
N SER A 152 10.56 0.35 30.76
CA SER A 152 9.94 1.68 30.63
C SER A 152 8.60 1.66 29.90
N TYR A 153 8.43 0.76 28.92
CA TYR A 153 7.15 0.54 28.25
C TYR A 153 6.11 0.02 29.26
N ILE A 154 6.47 -1.01 30.03
CA ILE A 154 5.59 -1.64 31.01
C ILE A 154 5.24 -0.66 32.14
N GLU A 155 6.22 0.08 32.67
CA GLU A 155 5.97 1.10 33.70
C GLU A 155 4.99 2.17 33.21
N LEU A 156 5.15 2.67 31.98
CA LEU A 156 4.26 3.65 31.38
C LEU A 156 2.82 3.11 31.22
N ALA A 157 2.68 1.89 30.70
CA ALA A 157 1.37 1.23 30.55
C ALA A 157 0.67 1.07 31.91
N LEU A 158 1.38 0.60 32.94
CA LEU A 158 0.82 0.43 34.29
C LEU A 158 0.49 1.76 34.98
N LEU A 159 1.28 2.81 34.77
CA LEU A 159 0.96 4.15 35.26
C LEU A 159 -0.30 4.70 34.62
N ALA A 160 -0.46 4.53 33.30
CA ALA A 160 -1.68 4.92 32.59
C ALA A 160 -2.89 4.10 33.07
N GLN A 161 -2.73 2.80 33.32
CA GLN A 161 -3.77 1.97 33.93
C GLN A 161 -4.13 2.47 35.33
N LYS A 162 -3.15 2.86 36.16
CA LYS A 162 -3.37 3.42 37.49
C LYS A 162 -4.14 4.74 37.44
N MET A 163 -4.00 5.51 36.38
CA MET A 163 -4.75 6.74 36.13
C MET A 163 -6.16 6.49 35.55
N GLY A 164 -6.57 5.21 35.43
CA GLY A 164 -7.92 4.85 34.99
C GLY A 164 -8.05 4.41 33.54
N LYS A 165 -6.94 4.28 32.79
CA LYS A 165 -7.02 3.75 31.42
C LYS A 165 -7.30 2.25 31.41
N ARG A 166 -8.12 1.80 30.47
CA ARG A 166 -8.38 0.38 30.23
C ARG A 166 -7.28 -0.17 29.33
N ILE A 167 -6.23 -0.74 29.94
CA ILE A 167 -5.06 -1.27 29.23
C ILE A 167 -4.95 -2.76 29.45
N PHE A 168 -4.67 -3.53 28.39
CA PHE A 168 -4.17 -4.88 28.46
C PHE A 168 -2.72 -4.94 28.01
N ILE A 169 -1.85 -5.52 28.83
CA ILE A 169 -0.46 -5.84 28.46
C ILE A 169 -0.46 -7.28 27.96
N VAL A 170 -0.25 -7.48 26.67
CA VAL A 170 -0.21 -8.80 26.04
C VAL A 170 1.19 -9.37 26.14
N VAL A 171 1.34 -10.43 26.88
CA VAL A 171 2.60 -11.16 27.05
C VAL A 171 2.90 -11.95 25.78
N GLU A 172 3.98 -11.62 25.12
CA GLU A 172 4.42 -12.25 23.88
C GLU A 172 5.65 -13.17 24.07
N LYS A 173 6.31 -13.03 25.22
CA LYS A 173 7.48 -13.82 25.62
C LYS A 173 7.44 -14.09 27.12
N LEU A 174 7.89 -15.27 27.52
CA LEU A 174 7.83 -15.74 28.90
C LEU A 174 8.57 -14.83 29.91
N ASN A 175 9.69 -14.23 29.48
CA ASN A 175 10.48 -13.34 30.34
C ASN A 175 9.81 -11.99 30.64
N GLU A 176 8.80 -11.58 29.86
CA GLU A 176 8.05 -10.33 30.13
C GLU A 176 7.28 -10.40 31.45
N LEU A 177 6.87 -11.59 31.90
CA LEU A 177 6.14 -11.76 33.17
C LEU A 177 6.92 -11.25 34.39
N GLU A 178 8.22 -11.49 34.44
CA GLU A 178 9.06 -11.06 35.58
C GLU A 178 9.20 -9.53 35.60
N VAL A 179 9.33 -8.92 34.44
CA VAL A 179 9.41 -7.45 34.28
C VAL A 179 8.08 -6.82 34.68
N ILE A 180 6.96 -7.38 34.23
CA ILE A 180 5.61 -6.91 34.59
C ILE A 180 5.37 -7.04 36.09
N ALA A 181 5.69 -8.19 36.71
CA ALA A 181 5.51 -8.43 38.15
C ALA A 181 6.33 -7.44 38.99
N LYS A 182 7.59 -7.18 38.60
CA LYS A 182 8.46 -6.21 39.26
C LYS A 182 7.87 -4.79 39.19
N ALA A 183 7.43 -4.36 38.00
CA ALA A 183 6.81 -3.05 37.81
C ALA A 183 5.48 -2.92 38.54
N ALA A 184 4.61 -3.93 38.48
CA ALA A 184 3.33 -3.98 39.17
C ALA A 184 3.49 -3.85 40.69
N LYS A 185 4.46 -4.55 41.27
CA LYS A 185 4.82 -4.45 42.69
C LYS A 185 5.32 -3.05 43.06
N LYS A 186 6.23 -2.50 42.26
CA LYS A 186 6.80 -1.14 42.44
C LYS A 186 5.70 -0.08 42.43
N LEU A 187 4.78 -0.15 41.49
CA LEU A 187 3.72 0.83 41.26
C LEU A 187 2.45 0.56 42.10
N LYS A 188 2.36 -0.61 42.73
CA LYS A 188 1.17 -1.09 43.46
C LYS A 188 -0.08 -1.08 42.58
N VAL A 189 0.02 -1.69 41.40
CA VAL A 189 -1.03 -1.83 40.40
C VAL A 189 -1.22 -3.30 40.08
N LYS A 190 -2.48 -3.77 40.05
CA LYS A 190 -2.81 -5.10 39.52
C LYS A 190 -2.94 -4.98 37.99
N PRO A 191 -2.04 -5.59 37.19
CA PRO A 191 -2.10 -5.46 35.75
C PRO A 191 -3.26 -6.25 35.15
N ASN A 192 -3.83 -5.76 34.04
CA ASN A 192 -4.66 -6.59 33.18
C ASN A 192 -3.75 -7.23 32.13
N LEU A 193 -3.69 -8.56 32.14
CA LEU A 193 -2.80 -9.30 31.25
C LEU A 193 -3.56 -10.02 30.15
N GLY A 194 -2.95 -10.05 28.99
CA GLY A 194 -3.25 -10.96 27.90
C GLY A 194 -2.09 -11.93 27.69
N MET A 195 -2.37 -13.11 27.16
CA MET A 195 -1.35 -14.06 26.69
C MET A 195 -1.49 -14.23 25.19
N ARG A 196 -0.43 -13.95 24.43
CA ARG A 196 -0.40 -14.28 23.01
C ARG A 196 -0.03 -15.73 22.83
N ILE A 197 -0.95 -16.49 22.23
CA ILE A 197 -0.79 -17.91 21.95
C ILE A 197 -0.33 -18.14 20.52
N LYS A 198 0.60 -19.06 20.32
CA LYS A 198 0.92 -19.59 19.00
C LYS A 198 -0.12 -20.63 18.60
N LEU A 199 -0.67 -20.48 17.40
CA LEU A 199 -1.56 -21.46 16.80
C LEU A 199 -0.76 -22.28 15.78
N ALA A 200 -1.11 -23.56 15.63
CA ALA A 200 -0.54 -24.40 14.56
C ALA A 200 -0.98 -23.92 13.17
N SER A 201 -2.12 -23.21 13.11
CA SER A 201 -2.63 -22.60 11.89
C SER A 201 -1.78 -21.41 11.48
N SER A 202 -1.23 -21.43 10.27
CA SER A 202 -0.56 -20.27 9.65
C SER A 202 -1.48 -19.57 8.66
N GLY A 203 -1.17 -18.29 8.35
CA GLY A 203 -1.80 -17.53 7.29
C GLY A 203 -1.51 -18.11 5.89
N SER A 204 -1.78 -17.34 4.87
CA SER A 204 -1.47 -17.67 3.47
C SER A 204 -0.91 -16.42 2.78
N GLY A 205 -0.12 -16.62 1.71
CA GLY A 205 0.44 -15.54 0.91
C GLY A 205 1.72 -14.95 1.49
N LYS A 206 2.01 -13.71 1.14
CA LYS A 206 3.29 -13.01 1.43
C LYS A 206 3.63 -12.89 2.92
N TRP A 207 2.67 -13.03 3.83
CA TRP A 207 2.84 -12.94 5.29
C TRP A 207 2.62 -14.27 6.02
N GLU A 208 2.78 -15.42 5.34
CA GLU A 208 2.57 -16.75 5.93
C GLU A 208 3.48 -17.01 7.15
N GLU A 209 4.72 -16.53 7.11
CA GLU A 209 5.69 -16.67 8.21
C GLU A 209 5.36 -15.84 9.46
N SER A 210 4.39 -14.92 9.39
CA SER A 210 3.97 -14.14 10.56
C SER A 210 3.04 -14.88 11.53
N GLY A 211 2.59 -16.08 11.17
CA GLY A 211 1.77 -16.97 11.98
C GLY A 211 2.39 -18.38 12.13
N GLY A 212 1.70 -19.29 12.84
CA GLY A 212 2.14 -20.66 13.06
C GLY A 212 3.31 -20.80 14.04
N ASP A 213 3.89 -22.00 14.11
CA ASP A 213 5.00 -22.33 15.02
C ASP A 213 6.27 -21.50 14.80
N ALA A 214 6.51 -21.05 13.56
CA ALA A 214 7.65 -20.21 13.19
C ALA A 214 7.47 -18.72 13.55
N SER A 215 6.28 -18.34 14.07
CA SER A 215 6.01 -16.95 14.44
C SER A 215 7.04 -16.41 15.43
N LYS A 216 7.48 -15.16 15.19
CA LYS A 216 8.43 -14.43 16.04
C LYS A 216 7.92 -14.26 17.48
N PHE A 217 6.62 -14.12 17.67
CA PHE A 217 5.96 -13.81 18.93
C PHE A 217 4.87 -14.83 19.28
N GLY A 218 4.54 -14.88 20.57
CA GLY A 218 3.54 -15.75 21.13
C GLY A 218 4.15 -16.95 21.85
N LEU A 219 3.40 -17.51 22.76
CA LEU A 219 3.77 -18.65 23.61
C LEU A 219 3.29 -19.94 22.95
N THR A 220 4.15 -20.94 22.89
CA THR A 220 3.76 -22.33 22.61
C THR A 220 2.89 -22.87 23.74
N SER A 221 2.21 -24.00 23.55
CA SER A 221 1.40 -24.60 24.61
C SER A 221 2.21 -24.93 25.88
N ALA A 222 3.48 -25.34 25.74
CA ALA A 222 4.37 -25.58 26.86
C ALA A 222 4.75 -24.30 27.59
N GLU A 223 5.12 -23.25 26.86
CA GLU A 223 5.44 -21.93 27.43
C GLU A 223 4.20 -21.30 28.08
N LEU A 224 3.00 -21.49 27.52
CA LEU A 224 1.76 -21.02 28.13
C LEU A 224 1.54 -21.68 29.49
N LEU A 225 1.69 -23.01 29.60
CA LEU A 225 1.58 -23.70 30.88
C LEU A 225 2.62 -23.24 31.91
N GLU A 226 3.86 -22.99 31.49
CA GLU A 226 4.89 -22.38 32.33
C GLU A 226 4.52 -20.95 32.75
N ALA A 227 3.97 -20.16 31.85
CA ALA A 227 3.51 -18.79 32.13
C ALA A 227 2.37 -18.81 33.20
N LEU A 228 1.42 -19.73 33.07
CA LEU A 228 0.34 -19.90 34.04
C LEU A 228 0.87 -20.29 35.42
N GLN A 229 1.81 -21.22 35.50
CA GLN A 229 2.46 -21.61 36.78
C GLN A 229 3.20 -20.42 37.41
N LYS A 230 3.93 -19.64 36.60
CA LYS A 230 4.59 -18.41 37.09
C LYS A 230 3.59 -17.38 37.62
N LEU A 231 2.45 -17.21 36.96
CA LEU A 231 1.40 -16.30 37.45
C LEU A 231 0.86 -16.74 38.79
N ASP A 232 0.63 -18.06 39.00
CA ASP A 232 0.18 -18.62 40.24
C ASP A 232 1.22 -18.42 41.35
N ASP A 233 2.48 -18.73 41.10
CA ASP A 233 3.59 -18.53 42.02
C ASP A 233 3.79 -17.07 42.45
N MET A 234 3.50 -16.13 41.57
CA MET A 234 3.56 -14.69 41.83
C MET A 234 2.29 -14.12 42.49
N GLY A 235 1.25 -14.93 42.68
CA GLY A 235 -0.06 -14.47 43.18
C GLY A 235 -0.79 -13.56 42.20
N MET A 236 -0.57 -13.74 40.89
CA MET A 236 -1.13 -12.93 39.80
C MET A 236 -2.14 -13.72 38.95
N HIS A 237 -2.68 -14.82 39.46
CA HIS A 237 -3.68 -15.67 38.78
C HIS A 237 -4.82 -14.84 38.15
N ASP A 238 -5.45 -13.97 38.93
CA ASP A 238 -6.58 -13.14 38.50
C ASP A 238 -6.17 -11.97 37.55
N CYS A 239 -4.90 -11.85 37.18
CA CYS A 239 -4.45 -10.83 36.24
C CYS A 239 -4.71 -11.24 34.80
N LEU A 240 -4.71 -12.55 34.51
CA LEU A 240 -4.98 -13.08 33.18
C LEU A 240 -6.46 -12.96 32.82
N GLN A 241 -6.79 -12.13 31.87
CA GLN A 241 -8.16 -11.87 31.43
C GLN A 241 -8.35 -11.97 29.92
N LEU A 242 -7.27 -12.06 29.14
CA LEU A 242 -7.30 -12.01 27.69
C LEU A 242 -6.38 -13.07 27.08
N ILE A 243 -6.85 -13.72 26.03
CA ILE A 243 -5.97 -14.45 25.10
C ILE A 243 -5.95 -13.70 23.76
N HIS A 244 -4.78 -13.62 23.15
CA HIS A 244 -4.54 -13.00 21.86
C HIS A 244 -3.89 -13.99 20.89
N PHE A 245 -4.27 -13.94 19.64
CA PHE A 245 -3.57 -14.62 18.56
C PHE A 245 -3.56 -13.79 17.30
N HIS A 246 -2.55 -14.01 16.48
CA HIS A 246 -2.42 -13.32 15.19
C HIS A 246 -1.87 -14.32 14.16
N ILE A 247 -2.61 -14.53 13.09
CA ILE A 247 -2.32 -15.53 12.05
C ILE A 247 -1.72 -14.93 10.77
N GLY A 248 -1.38 -13.65 10.78
CA GLY A 248 -0.79 -12.94 9.65
C GLY A 248 -1.63 -11.77 9.15
N SER A 249 -1.09 -11.07 8.17
CA SER A 249 -1.77 -9.96 7.48
C SER A 249 -2.35 -10.46 6.15
N GLN A 250 -3.35 -9.76 5.61
CA GLN A 250 -3.92 -10.02 4.27
C GLN A 250 -4.27 -11.52 4.07
N ILE A 251 -5.11 -12.07 4.95
CA ILE A 251 -5.53 -13.47 4.86
C ILE A 251 -6.50 -13.61 3.68
N THR A 252 -6.11 -14.34 2.65
CA THR A 252 -6.87 -14.46 1.40
C THR A 252 -8.02 -15.48 1.45
N LYS A 253 -7.92 -16.47 2.36
CA LYS A 253 -8.85 -17.62 2.43
C LYS A 253 -9.55 -17.70 3.77
N ILE A 254 -10.88 -17.59 3.77
CA ILE A 254 -11.71 -17.67 4.99
C ILE A 254 -11.48 -18.95 5.80
N ARG A 255 -11.21 -20.09 5.15
CA ARG A 255 -10.95 -21.37 5.82
C ARG A 255 -9.76 -21.32 6.79
N ARG A 256 -8.73 -20.51 6.51
CA ARG A 256 -7.58 -20.31 7.40
C ARG A 256 -8.02 -19.62 8.70
N ILE A 257 -8.85 -18.60 8.58
CA ILE A 257 -9.45 -17.90 9.71
C ILE A 257 -10.30 -18.85 10.54
N GLN A 258 -11.20 -19.61 9.92
CA GLN A 258 -12.04 -20.60 10.61
C GLN A 258 -11.24 -21.67 11.37
N THR A 259 -10.12 -22.12 10.80
CA THR A 259 -9.26 -23.11 11.47
C THR A 259 -8.58 -22.50 12.69
N ALA A 260 -8.05 -21.30 12.58
CA ALA A 260 -7.43 -20.58 13.69
C ALA A 260 -8.42 -20.25 14.82
N LEU A 261 -9.62 -19.80 14.47
CA LEU A 261 -10.67 -19.52 15.45
C LEU A 261 -11.07 -20.78 16.25
N ARG A 262 -11.21 -21.93 15.58
CA ARG A 262 -11.51 -23.21 16.26
C ARG A 262 -10.40 -23.64 17.22
N GLU A 263 -9.14 -23.47 16.82
CA GLU A 263 -7.99 -23.77 17.67
C GLU A 263 -7.95 -22.81 18.88
N ALA A 264 -8.11 -21.51 18.67
CA ALA A 264 -8.16 -20.51 19.74
C ALA A 264 -9.32 -20.75 20.72
N ALA A 265 -10.47 -21.20 20.23
CA ALA A 265 -11.61 -21.56 21.08
C ALA A 265 -11.27 -22.73 22.02
N GLN A 266 -10.40 -23.68 21.62
CA GLN A 266 -9.95 -24.74 22.52
C GLN A 266 -9.03 -24.20 23.62
N PHE A 267 -8.17 -23.23 23.33
CA PHE A 267 -7.39 -22.55 24.39
C PHE A 267 -8.30 -21.84 25.38
N TYR A 268 -9.30 -21.11 24.90
CA TYR A 268 -10.30 -20.45 25.73
C TYR A 268 -11.01 -21.41 26.66
N ILE A 269 -11.52 -22.53 26.13
CA ILE A 269 -12.19 -23.58 26.93
C ILE A 269 -11.25 -24.18 27.99
N ASN A 270 -10.02 -24.52 27.60
CA ASN A 270 -9.09 -25.21 28.51
C ASN A 270 -8.62 -24.29 29.64
N LEU A 271 -8.40 -22.98 29.37
CA LEU A 271 -8.08 -22.00 30.41
C LEU A 271 -9.21 -21.88 31.43
N HIS A 272 -10.47 -21.85 31.01
CA HIS A 272 -11.62 -21.89 31.93
C HIS A 272 -11.68 -23.18 32.77
N LYS A 273 -11.40 -24.35 32.16
CA LYS A 273 -11.32 -25.63 32.89
C LYS A 273 -10.19 -25.65 33.91
N MET A 274 -9.12 -24.91 33.71
CA MET A 274 -8.00 -24.73 34.63
C MET A 274 -8.28 -23.66 35.70
N GLY A 275 -9.44 -22.98 35.67
CA GLY A 275 -9.87 -22.02 36.67
C GLY A 275 -9.54 -20.56 36.36
N TYR A 276 -8.97 -20.26 35.19
CA TYR A 276 -8.68 -18.86 34.76
C TYR A 276 -9.93 -18.18 34.24
N ASP A 277 -10.22 -16.96 34.71
CA ASP A 277 -11.36 -16.14 34.31
C ASP A 277 -11.00 -15.28 33.08
N VAL A 278 -10.71 -15.95 31.95
CA VAL A 278 -10.44 -15.27 30.68
C VAL A 278 -11.73 -14.72 30.11
N ARG A 279 -11.83 -13.40 29.99
CA ARG A 279 -13.06 -12.71 29.56
C ARG A 279 -12.98 -12.15 28.15
N PHE A 280 -11.78 -12.06 27.59
CA PHE A 280 -11.54 -11.47 26.28
C PHE A 280 -10.79 -12.44 25.37
N VAL A 281 -11.22 -12.48 24.13
CA VAL A 281 -10.49 -13.14 23.04
C VAL A 281 -10.18 -12.10 21.99
N ASP A 282 -8.90 -11.83 21.81
CA ASP A 282 -8.41 -10.98 20.75
C ASP A 282 -7.98 -11.83 19.55
N CYS A 283 -8.78 -11.73 18.49
CA CYS A 283 -8.57 -12.47 17.25
C CYS A 283 -7.44 -11.87 16.38
N GLY A 284 -6.78 -10.82 16.85
CA GLY A 284 -5.76 -10.12 16.11
C GLY A 284 -6.29 -9.48 14.81
N GLY A 285 -5.39 -9.28 13.88
CA GLY A 285 -5.70 -8.76 12.54
C GLY A 285 -5.85 -9.87 11.50
N GLY A 286 -5.65 -9.49 10.24
CA GLY A 286 -5.63 -10.44 9.13
C GLY A 286 -6.80 -10.32 8.17
N LEU A 287 -7.88 -9.61 8.55
CA LEU A 287 -8.97 -9.28 7.62
C LEU A 287 -8.41 -8.58 6.39
N GLY A 288 -8.47 -9.25 5.24
CA GLY A 288 -7.83 -8.80 4.03
C GLY A 288 -8.64 -7.76 3.26
N VAL A 289 -7.96 -7.14 2.30
CA VAL A 289 -8.50 -6.19 1.32
C VAL A 289 -8.40 -6.82 -0.07
N ASP A 290 -9.42 -6.62 -0.88
CA ASP A 290 -9.46 -7.10 -2.26
C ASP A 290 -8.86 -6.03 -3.18
N TYR A 291 -7.52 -6.04 -3.28
CA TYR A 291 -6.78 -5.05 -4.08
C TYR A 291 -6.95 -5.24 -5.59
N ASP A 292 -7.16 -6.46 -6.06
CA ASP A 292 -7.38 -6.72 -7.49
C ASP A 292 -8.85 -6.79 -7.89
N GLY A 293 -9.76 -6.78 -6.92
CA GLY A 293 -11.21 -6.78 -7.15
C GLY A 293 -11.77 -8.09 -7.70
N THR A 294 -10.97 -9.19 -7.68
CA THR A 294 -11.38 -10.47 -8.31
C THR A 294 -12.20 -11.37 -7.39
N ARG A 295 -12.17 -11.11 -6.08
CA ARG A 295 -12.72 -11.97 -5.04
C ARG A 295 -12.29 -13.43 -5.16
N SER A 296 -11.02 -13.63 -5.53
CA SER A 296 -10.43 -14.92 -5.80
C SER A 296 -9.55 -15.39 -4.65
N SER A 297 -9.62 -16.69 -4.34
CA SER A 297 -8.67 -17.33 -3.42
C SER A 297 -7.33 -17.69 -4.07
N ASN A 298 -7.19 -17.46 -5.38
CA ASN A 298 -5.99 -17.79 -6.14
C ASN A 298 -5.04 -16.60 -6.30
N SER A 299 -5.48 -15.40 -5.92
CA SER A 299 -4.67 -14.19 -5.89
C SER A 299 -4.27 -13.85 -4.46
N GLU A 300 -3.01 -13.51 -4.23
CA GLU A 300 -2.51 -13.02 -2.95
C GLU A 300 -2.95 -11.57 -2.66
N SER A 301 -3.39 -10.87 -3.68
CA SER A 301 -3.91 -9.51 -3.60
C SER A 301 -5.44 -9.45 -3.49
N SER A 302 -6.11 -10.61 -3.31
CA SER A 302 -7.56 -10.71 -3.21
C SER A 302 -8.01 -11.45 -1.95
N VAL A 303 -9.33 -11.44 -1.69
CA VAL A 303 -9.95 -12.19 -0.60
C VAL A 303 -11.24 -12.85 -1.09
N ASN A 304 -11.50 -14.09 -0.67
CA ASN A 304 -12.67 -14.86 -1.07
C ASN A 304 -13.86 -14.76 -0.11
N TYR A 305 -13.91 -13.72 0.73
CA TYR A 305 -14.94 -13.54 1.74
C TYR A 305 -15.24 -12.06 1.99
N THR A 306 -16.34 -11.81 2.67
CA THR A 306 -16.80 -10.49 3.08
C THR A 306 -16.49 -10.21 4.55
N ILE A 307 -16.57 -8.92 4.98
CA ILE A 307 -16.47 -8.55 6.41
C ILE A 307 -17.55 -9.27 7.23
N GLN A 308 -18.77 -9.43 6.68
CA GLN A 308 -19.85 -10.11 7.41
C GLN A 308 -19.54 -11.59 7.66
N GLU A 309 -19.00 -12.29 6.67
CA GLU A 309 -18.59 -13.70 6.84
C GLU A 309 -17.48 -13.85 7.87
N TYR A 310 -16.46 -12.96 7.80
CA TYR A 310 -15.40 -12.93 8.81
C TYR A 310 -15.95 -12.73 10.22
N VAL A 311 -16.84 -11.75 10.42
CA VAL A 311 -17.45 -11.46 11.73
C VAL A 311 -18.35 -12.61 12.19
N ASN A 312 -19.12 -13.21 11.28
CA ASN A 312 -19.96 -14.36 11.60
C ASN A 312 -19.12 -15.52 12.11
N ASP A 313 -18.00 -15.84 11.46
CA ASP A 313 -17.10 -16.90 11.90
C ASP A 313 -16.48 -16.61 13.27
N CYS A 314 -16.04 -15.35 13.53
CA CYS A 314 -15.53 -14.93 14.83
C CYS A 314 -16.58 -15.14 15.93
N VAL A 315 -17.80 -14.65 15.73
CA VAL A 315 -18.85 -14.73 16.76
C VAL A 315 -19.35 -16.16 16.93
N TYR A 316 -19.73 -16.83 15.84
CA TYR A 316 -20.28 -18.19 15.89
C TYR A 316 -19.35 -19.19 16.58
N THR A 317 -18.05 -19.15 16.25
CA THR A 317 -17.08 -20.11 16.80
C THR A 317 -16.99 -20.03 18.32
N PHE A 318 -16.96 -18.83 18.89
CA PHE A 318 -16.87 -18.68 20.36
C PHE A 318 -18.21 -18.88 21.07
N VAL A 319 -19.34 -18.53 20.43
CA VAL A 319 -20.67 -18.86 20.95
C VAL A 319 -20.85 -20.37 21.03
N ASP A 320 -20.64 -21.10 19.93
CA ASP A 320 -20.79 -22.56 19.89
C ASP A 320 -19.86 -23.28 20.88
N ALA A 321 -18.61 -22.80 21.00
CA ALA A 321 -17.64 -23.35 21.93
C ALA A 321 -18.04 -23.11 23.41
N ALA A 322 -18.51 -21.92 23.73
CA ALA A 322 -18.92 -21.56 25.10
C ALA A 322 -20.20 -22.29 25.52
N ASP A 323 -21.23 -22.29 24.66
CA ASP A 323 -22.50 -22.97 24.95
C ASP A 323 -22.31 -24.47 25.17
N LYS A 324 -21.53 -25.15 24.32
CA LYS A 324 -21.25 -26.60 24.48
C LYS A 324 -20.53 -26.96 25.77
N ASN A 325 -19.77 -26.01 26.34
CA ASN A 325 -19.01 -26.27 27.58
C ASN A 325 -19.63 -25.60 28.82
N GLY A 326 -20.76 -24.88 28.66
CA GLY A 326 -21.44 -24.21 29.78
C GLY A 326 -20.62 -23.09 30.40
N ILE A 327 -19.78 -22.41 29.61
CA ILE A 327 -18.96 -21.26 30.03
C ILE A 327 -19.50 -19.97 29.42
N GLN A 328 -19.09 -18.84 29.98
CA GLN A 328 -19.51 -17.52 29.52
C GLN A 328 -18.99 -17.24 28.10
N HIS A 329 -19.78 -16.52 27.29
CA HIS A 329 -19.29 -15.98 26.02
C HIS A 329 -18.19 -14.95 26.26
N PRO A 330 -17.04 -15.00 25.57
CA PRO A 330 -16.01 -13.99 25.71
C PRO A 330 -16.43 -12.67 25.07
N ASN A 331 -15.81 -11.58 25.50
CA ASN A 331 -15.77 -10.36 24.69
C ASN A 331 -14.79 -10.58 23.53
N ILE A 332 -15.18 -10.18 22.31
CA ILE A 332 -14.37 -10.38 21.11
C ILE A 332 -13.69 -9.08 20.73
N ILE A 333 -12.38 -9.13 20.55
CA ILE A 333 -11.54 -8.04 20.03
C ILE A 333 -11.06 -8.41 18.62
N THR A 334 -10.99 -7.44 17.73
CA THR A 334 -10.37 -7.59 16.40
C THR A 334 -9.45 -6.41 16.10
N GLU A 335 -8.27 -6.69 15.51
CA GLU A 335 -7.24 -5.71 15.17
C GLU A 335 -7.07 -5.52 13.66
N SER A 336 -8.18 -5.37 12.93
CA SER A 336 -8.23 -5.39 11.45
C SER A 336 -7.91 -4.02 10.82
N GLY A 337 -6.74 -3.45 11.11
CA GLY A 337 -6.36 -2.11 10.69
C GLY A 337 -6.28 -1.91 9.17
N ARG A 338 -5.68 -2.85 8.41
CA ARG A 338 -5.62 -2.78 6.94
C ARG A 338 -7.01 -2.60 6.32
N SER A 339 -7.97 -3.39 6.76
CA SER A 339 -9.35 -3.32 6.26
C SER A 339 -10.06 -2.00 6.60
N LEU A 340 -9.67 -1.33 7.67
CA LEU A 340 -10.19 0.00 8.00
C LEU A 340 -9.53 1.09 7.14
N ALA A 341 -8.20 1.06 7.02
CA ALA A 341 -7.46 2.19 6.48
C ALA A 341 -7.21 2.15 4.97
N ALA A 342 -7.10 0.98 4.32
CA ALA A 342 -6.63 0.89 2.94
C ALA A 342 -7.35 1.81 1.95
N HIS A 343 -8.69 1.90 2.04
CA HIS A 343 -9.51 2.61 1.06
C HIS A 343 -9.51 4.15 1.20
N HIS A 344 -9.03 4.70 2.33
CA HIS A 344 -9.20 6.13 2.62
C HIS A 344 -8.24 7.04 1.86
N SER A 345 -7.20 6.51 1.24
CA SER A 345 -6.23 7.34 0.53
C SER A 345 -6.04 6.91 -0.92
N VAL A 346 -5.78 7.91 -1.75
CA VAL A 346 -5.41 7.81 -3.16
C VAL A 346 -4.17 8.67 -3.39
N LEU A 347 -3.11 8.10 -3.93
CA LEU A 347 -1.96 8.87 -4.40
C LEU A 347 -2.21 9.29 -5.84
N VAL A 348 -2.17 10.58 -6.12
CA VAL A 348 -2.27 11.14 -7.47
C VAL A 348 -0.88 11.58 -7.93
N ILE A 349 -0.47 11.05 -9.07
CA ILE A 349 0.81 11.33 -9.70
C ILE A 349 0.59 11.85 -11.12
N ASP A 350 1.42 12.75 -11.60
CA ASP A 350 1.41 13.20 -12.98
C ASP A 350 2.43 12.47 -13.84
N VAL A 351 2.13 12.31 -15.11
CA VAL A 351 3.05 11.77 -16.11
C VAL A 351 3.81 12.91 -16.75
N LEU A 352 5.14 12.90 -16.58
CA LEU A 352 6.04 13.92 -17.09
C LEU A 352 6.31 13.75 -18.58
N GLU A 353 6.69 12.52 -18.95
CA GLU A 353 7.06 12.19 -20.33
C GLU A 353 6.89 10.69 -20.61
N THR A 354 7.01 10.32 -21.87
CA THR A 354 6.97 8.93 -22.31
C THR A 354 8.16 8.59 -23.19
N ALA A 355 8.69 7.39 -23.05
CA ALA A 355 9.67 6.83 -23.95
C ALA A 355 9.13 5.56 -24.62
N SER A 356 9.09 5.57 -25.93
CA SER A 356 8.70 4.43 -26.75
C SER A 356 9.93 3.86 -27.46
N LEU A 357 9.87 2.58 -27.79
CA LEU A 357 10.89 2.00 -28.66
C LEU A 357 10.81 2.61 -30.05
N PRO A 358 11.94 2.77 -30.75
CA PRO A 358 11.94 3.35 -32.08
C PRO A 358 11.23 2.41 -33.07
N GLU A 359 10.36 2.98 -33.91
CA GLU A 359 9.71 2.26 -34.99
C GLU A 359 10.01 2.94 -36.31
N MET A 360 10.03 2.16 -37.38
CA MET A 360 10.12 2.73 -38.72
C MET A 360 8.79 3.37 -39.11
N LYS A 361 8.86 4.40 -39.96
CA LYS A 361 7.65 5.00 -40.51
C LYS A 361 6.96 4.01 -41.47
N GLU A 362 5.64 3.98 -41.46
CA GLU A 362 4.82 3.11 -42.32
C GLU A 362 5.17 3.20 -43.83
N GLU A 363 5.69 4.35 -44.30
CA GLU A 363 6.07 4.62 -45.69
C GLU A 363 7.54 4.27 -45.98
N PHE A 364 8.24 3.58 -45.05
CA PHE A 364 9.65 3.26 -45.27
C PHE A 364 9.80 2.15 -46.32
N GLU A 365 10.58 2.42 -47.35
CA GLU A 365 11.09 1.45 -48.34
C GLU A 365 12.61 1.53 -48.40
N PRO A 366 13.33 0.41 -48.31
CA PRO A 366 14.78 0.43 -48.35
C PRO A 366 15.27 0.83 -49.74
N LYS A 367 16.33 1.63 -49.77
CA LYS A 367 17.02 2.05 -51.02
C LYS A 367 18.06 1.02 -51.42
N GLU A 368 18.47 1.07 -52.69
CA GLU A 368 19.57 0.20 -53.14
C GLU A 368 20.87 0.39 -52.36
N THR A 369 21.09 1.62 -51.85
CA THR A 369 22.28 2.00 -51.08
C THR A 369 22.26 1.58 -49.62
N ASP A 370 21.12 1.17 -49.09
CA ASP A 370 21.01 0.79 -47.70
C ASP A 370 21.71 -0.53 -47.42
N HIS A 371 22.14 -0.73 -46.17
CA HIS A 371 22.85 -1.94 -45.74
C HIS A 371 21.99 -3.19 -45.96
N GLN A 372 22.61 -4.34 -46.26
CA GLN A 372 21.88 -5.57 -46.56
C GLN A 372 20.99 -6.00 -45.38
N LEU A 373 21.47 -5.89 -44.14
CA LEU A 373 20.69 -6.23 -42.93
C LEU A 373 19.41 -5.40 -42.79
N VAL A 374 19.39 -4.16 -43.28
CA VAL A 374 18.16 -3.33 -43.29
C VAL A 374 17.15 -3.89 -44.29
N LYS A 375 17.62 -4.34 -45.47
CA LYS A 375 16.77 -4.94 -46.48
C LYS A 375 16.22 -6.29 -46.03
N ASP A 376 17.06 -7.12 -45.40
CA ASP A 376 16.65 -8.41 -44.87
C ASP A 376 15.57 -8.29 -43.78
N LEU A 377 15.70 -7.30 -42.86
CA LEU A 377 14.67 -7.01 -41.88
C LEU A 377 13.38 -6.47 -42.50
N TYR A 378 13.50 -5.66 -43.56
CA TYR A 378 12.33 -5.14 -44.27
C TYR A 378 11.58 -6.31 -44.95
N ASP A 379 12.30 -7.22 -45.60
CA ASP A 379 11.70 -8.42 -46.22
C ASP A 379 11.00 -9.31 -45.20
N ILE A 380 11.56 -9.44 -44.01
CA ILE A 380 10.91 -10.14 -42.89
C ILE A 380 9.61 -9.41 -42.49
N TRP A 381 9.66 -8.09 -42.31
CA TRP A 381 8.52 -7.29 -41.89
C TRP A 381 7.37 -7.30 -42.88
N ASP A 382 7.68 -7.14 -44.19
CA ASP A 382 6.68 -7.11 -45.27
C ASP A 382 5.99 -8.48 -45.47
N ASN A 383 6.68 -9.59 -45.12
CA ASN A 383 6.17 -10.96 -45.30
C ASN A 383 5.66 -11.61 -44.01
N LEU A 384 5.52 -10.84 -42.90
CA LEU A 384 5.03 -11.36 -41.62
C LEU A 384 3.62 -11.93 -41.76
N ASN A 385 3.41 -13.11 -41.20
CA ASN A 385 2.10 -13.73 -41.11
C ASN A 385 2.01 -14.69 -39.90
N PRO A 386 0.80 -15.06 -39.43
CA PRO A 386 0.62 -15.85 -38.19
C PRO A 386 1.26 -17.23 -38.21
N ARG A 387 1.63 -17.78 -39.37
CA ARG A 387 2.23 -19.14 -39.49
C ARG A 387 3.74 -19.11 -39.32
N THR A 388 4.39 -18.05 -39.80
CA THR A 388 5.86 -17.89 -39.79
C THR A 388 6.36 -16.89 -38.76
N MET A 389 5.50 -16.24 -38.03
CA MET A 389 5.87 -15.13 -37.14
C MET A 389 6.95 -15.45 -36.11
N LEU A 390 6.99 -16.69 -35.57
CA LEU A 390 8.00 -17.11 -34.60
C LEU A 390 9.36 -17.26 -35.25
N GLU A 391 9.42 -17.91 -36.43
CA GLU A 391 10.63 -18.07 -37.22
C GLU A 391 11.17 -16.69 -37.66
N ASN A 392 10.29 -15.86 -38.22
CA ASN A 392 10.63 -14.50 -38.64
C ASN A 392 11.13 -13.63 -37.49
N TRP A 393 10.57 -13.80 -36.28
CA TRP A 393 11.05 -13.10 -35.11
C TRP A 393 12.45 -13.54 -34.68
N HIS A 394 12.76 -14.84 -34.72
CA HIS A 394 14.10 -15.35 -34.46
C HIS A 394 15.11 -14.86 -35.50
N ASP A 395 14.72 -14.84 -36.77
CA ASP A 395 15.57 -14.32 -37.85
C ASP A 395 15.87 -12.84 -37.65
N ALA A 396 14.86 -12.06 -37.23
CA ALA A 396 15.04 -10.64 -36.89
C ALA A 396 15.96 -10.43 -35.66
N GLU A 397 15.88 -11.28 -34.64
CA GLU A 397 16.81 -11.26 -33.50
C GLU A 397 18.23 -11.54 -33.93
N GLN A 398 18.43 -12.55 -34.79
CA GLN A 398 19.76 -12.90 -35.31
C GLN A 398 20.35 -11.73 -36.12
N ILE A 399 19.57 -11.07 -36.97
CA ILE A 399 20.02 -9.91 -37.77
C ILE A 399 20.42 -8.76 -36.87
N ARG A 400 19.63 -8.51 -35.83
CA ARG A 400 19.94 -7.44 -34.83
C ARG A 400 21.27 -7.73 -34.10
N ASP A 401 21.47 -8.95 -33.67
CA ASP A 401 22.68 -9.35 -32.95
C ASP A 401 23.93 -9.29 -33.85
N GLU A 402 23.82 -9.71 -35.12
CA GLU A 402 24.86 -9.55 -36.15
C GLU A 402 25.19 -8.05 -36.35
N ALA A 403 24.17 -7.20 -36.45
CA ALA A 403 24.37 -5.75 -36.58
C ALA A 403 25.12 -5.13 -35.39
N LEU A 404 24.83 -5.57 -34.15
CA LEU A 404 25.51 -5.14 -32.94
C LEU A 404 26.99 -5.56 -32.95
N GLU A 405 27.29 -6.78 -33.43
CA GLU A 405 28.66 -7.28 -33.59
C GLU A 405 29.43 -6.46 -34.64
N LEU A 406 28.85 -6.27 -35.82
CA LEU A 406 29.43 -5.46 -36.89
C LEU A 406 29.66 -4.00 -36.47
N PHE A 407 28.74 -3.41 -35.70
CA PHE A 407 28.91 -2.08 -35.12
C PHE A 407 30.09 -2.06 -34.14
N SER A 408 30.22 -3.05 -33.28
CA SER A 408 31.34 -3.15 -32.31
C SER A 408 32.70 -3.22 -33.00
N HIS A 409 32.75 -3.80 -34.20
CA HIS A 409 33.94 -3.87 -35.04
C HIS A 409 34.15 -2.66 -35.98
N GLY A 410 33.27 -1.67 -35.93
CA GLY A 410 33.35 -0.45 -36.73
C GLY A 410 33.03 -0.67 -38.21
N ILE A 411 32.34 -1.76 -38.55
CA ILE A 411 31.94 -2.10 -39.93
C ILE A 411 30.62 -1.41 -40.28
N VAL A 412 29.68 -1.43 -39.37
CA VAL A 412 28.38 -0.73 -39.47
C VAL A 412 28.50 0.62 -38.76
N ASP A 413 28.02 1.69 -39.38
CA ASP A 413 27.96 3.02 -38.77
C ASP A 413 26.74 3.21 -37.86
N LEU A 414 26.73 4.30 -37.09
CA LEU A 414 25.67 4.61 -36.12
C LEU A 414 24.30 4.80 -36.79
N LYS A 415 24.26 5.37 -38.01
CA LYS A 415 23.01 5.60 -38.71
C LYS A 415 22.38 4.29 -39.15
N THR A 416 23.16 3.41 -39.78
CA THR A 416 22.72 2.07 -40.20
C THR A 416 22.29 1.23 -39.01
N ARG A 417 23.02 1.30 -37.89
CA ARG A 417 22.60 0.65 -36.65
C ARG A 417 21.23 1.15 -36.16
N ALA A 418 20.99 2.47 -36.15
CA ALA A 418 19.70 3.03 -35.74
C ALA A 418 18.54 2.60 -36.66
N GLU A 419 18.79 2.49 -37.97
CA GLU A 419 17.81 1.96 -38.94
C GLU A 419 17.48 0.49 -38.68
N ILE A 420 18.49 -0.35 -38.40
CA ILE A 420 18.31 -1.78 -38.05
C ILE A 420 17.53 -1.92 -36.72
N GLU A 421 17.87 -1.14 -35.70
CA GLU A 421 17.15 -1.16 -34.42
C GLU A 421 15.68 -0.78 -34.61
N ALA A 422 15.39 0.29 -35.36
CA ALA A 422 14.01 0.72 -35.61
C ALA A 422 13.21 -0.32 -36.41
N MET A 423 13.83 -0.95 -37.43
CA MET A 423 13.20 -2.00 -38.20
C MET A 423 12.94 -3.26 -37.37
N TYR A 424 13.90 -3.68 -36.55
CA TYR A 424 13.72 -4.80 -35.61
C TYR A 424 12.52 -4.59 -34.69
N TRP A 425 12.39 -3.40 -34.08
CA TRP A 425 11.26 -3.10 -33.21
C TRP A 425 9.94 -3.06 -33.98
N SER A 426 9.94 -2.60 -35.24
CA SER A 426 8.74 -2.68 -36.09
C SER A 426 8.32 -4.12 -36.37
N VAL A 427 9.26 -5.03 -36.61
CA VAL A 427 8.98 -6.49 -36.69
C VAL A 427 8.37 -6.99 -35.40
N CYS A 428 8.93 -6.64 -34.25
CA CYS A 428 8.41 -7.04 -32.93
C CYS A 428 6.99 -6.53 -32.69
N HIS A 429 6.68 -5.27 -33.05
CA HIS A 429 5.33 -4.70 -32.93
C HIS A 429 4.31 -5.45 -33.79
N GLU A 430 4.65 -5.76 -35.06
CA GLU A 430 3.78 -6.52 -35.95
C GLU A 430 3.56 -7.95 -35.44
N VAL A 431 4.63 -8.63 -34.98
CA VAL A 431 4.53 -9.95 -34.34
C VAL A 431 3.60 -9.92 -33.13
N ASN A 432 3.70 -8.88 -32.29
CA ASN A 432 2.81 -8.71 -31.13
C ASN A 432 1.35 -8.49 -31.55
N MET A 433 1.12 -7.76 -32.64
CA MET A 433 -0.24 -7.59 -33.21
C MET A 433 -0.79 -8.93 -33.73
N LEU A 434 0.04 -9.73 -34.41
CA LEU A 434 -0.33 -11.06 -34.89
C LEU A 434 -0.65 -12.03 -33.73
N CYS A 435 0.11 -11.97 -32.63
CA CYS A 435 -0.15 -12.75 -31.41
C CYS A 435 -1.57 -12.56 -30.87
N LYS A 436 -2.13 -11.36 -30.99
CA LYS A 436 -3.51 -11.06 -30.56
C LYS A 436 -4.58 -11.69 -31.44
N THR A 437 -4.23 -12.18 -32.62
CA THR A 437 -5.15 -12.81 -33.58
C THR A 437 -5.24 -14.32 -33.45
N ILE A 438 -4.33 -14.95 -32.70
CA ILE A 438 -4.22 -16.41 -32.59
C ILE A 438 -4.58 -16.92 -31.19
N LYS A 439 -5.06 -18.16 -31.13
CA LYS A 439 -5.52 -18.80 -29.88
C LYS A 439 -4.39 -19.29 -28.97
N HIS A 440 -3.26 -19.69 -29.56
CA HIS A 440 -2.12 -20.28 -28.86
C HIS A 440 -0.86 -19.49 -29.21
N VAL A 441 -0.50 -18.57 -28.35
CA VAL A 441 0.73 -17.77 -28.48
C VAL A 441 1.91 -18.62 -28.04
N PRO A 442 2.99 -18.72 -28.86
CA PRO A 442 4.24 -19.37 -28.45
C PRO A 442 4.77 -18.81 -27.13
N GLU A 443 5.38 -19.66 -26.32
CA GLU A 443 5.84 -19.29 -24.97
C GLU A 443 6.85 -18.12 -25.01
N GLU A 444 7.73 -18.11 -25.98
CA GLU A 444 8.76 -17.09 -26.19
C GLU A 444 8.18 -15.70 -26.49
N LEU A 445 7.00 -15.63 -27.13
CA LEU A 445 6.33 -14.39 -27.49
C LEU A 445 5.35 -13.87 -26.42
N ARG A 446 5.10 -14.61 -25.33
CA ARG A 446 4.11 -14.25 -24.31
C ARG A 446 4.41 -12.96 -23.55
N ASN A 447 5.69 -12.60 -23.46
CA ASN A 447 6.13 -11.40 -22.76
C ASN A 447 6.51 -10.26 -23.71
N LEU A 448 6.19 -10.39 -25.00
CA LEU A 448 6.56 -9.39 -26.01
C LEU A 448 5.84 -8.05 -25.76
N ASP A 449 4.61 -8.10 -25.30
CA ASP A 449 3.84 -6.90 -24.90
C ASP A 449 4.54 -6.10 -23.80
N LYS A 450 5.12 -6.78 -22.80
CA LYS A 450 5.91 -6.14 -21.74
C LYS A 450 7.20 -5.51 -22.28
N THR A 451 7.87 -6.18 -23.20
CA THR A 451 9.10 -5.68 -23.83
C THR A 451 8.83 -4.43 -24.67
N LEU A 452 7.69 -4.42 -25.37
CA LEU A 452 7.26 -3.32 -26.26
C LEU A 452 6.52 -2.19 -25.55
N ALA A 453 6.23 -2.34 -24.25
CA ALA A 453 5.50 -1.34 -23.50
C ALA A 453 6.24 -0.01 -23.45
N ASP A 454 5.51 1.07 -23.66
CA ASP A 454 5.99 2.42 -23.44
C ASP A 454 6.39 2.61 -21.97
N LYS A 455 7.42 3.39 -21.73
CA LYS A 455 7.81 3.80 -20.37
C LYS A 455 7.16 5.15 -20.08
N TYR A 456 6.29 5.20 -19.08
CA TYR A 456 5.66 6.43 -18.61
C TYR A 456 6.40 6.89 -17.36
N PHE A 457 7.14 7.98 -17.44
CA PHE A 457 7.86 8.58 -16.32
C PHE A 457 6.92 9.43 -15.51
N CYS A 458 6.71 9.04 -14.26
CA CYS A 458 5.76 9.66 -13.36
C CYS A 458 6.48 10.37 -12.22
N ASN A 459 6.02 11.56 -11.86
CA ASN A 459 6.57 12.38 -10.80
C ASN A 459 6.23 11.78 -9.43
N PHE A 460 7.00 10.83 -8.95
CA PHE A 460 6.92 10.23 -7.62
C PHE A 460 8.16 9.37 -7.35
N SER A 461 8.37 8.96 -6.11
CA SER A 461 9.31 7.91 -5.71
C SER A 461 8.53 6.66 -5.30
N LEU A 462 8.82 5.52 -5.95
CA LEU A 462 8.24 4.23 -5.59
C LEU A 462 8.60 3.83 -4.16
N PHE A 463 9.86 4.08 -3.77
CA PHE A 463 10.40 3.73 -2.46
C PHE A 463 9.73 4.50 -1.33
N GLN A 464 9.43 5.78 -1.55
CA GLN A 464 8.76 6.64 -0.59
C GLN A 464 7.26 6.38 -0.52
N SER A 465 6.59 6.28 -1.67
CA SER A 465 5.13 6.32 -1.73
C SER A 465 4.46 4.94 -1.77
N LEU A 466 5.13 3.92 -2.29
CA LEU A 466 4.59 2.56 -2.49
C LEU A 466 5.61 1.47 -2.08
N PRO A 467 6.15 1.53 -0.86
CA PRO A 467 7.20 0.60 -0.42
C PRO A 467 6.79 -0.87 -0.51
N ASP A 468 5.55 -1.23 -0.24
CA ASP A 468 5.08 -2.62 -0.35
C ASP A 468 5.06 -3.11 -1.81
N SER A 469 4.87 -2.22 -2.80
CA SER A 469 4.97 -2.59 -4.21
C SER A 469 6.40 -3.01 -4.57
N TRP A 470 7.39 -2.28 -4.07
CA TRP A 470 8.80 -2.58 -4.28
C TRP A 470 9.27 -3.78 -3.44
N ALA A 471 9.00 -3.78 -2.14
CA ALA A 471 9.60 -4.73 -1.20
C ALA A 471 8.97 -6.14 -1.28
N ILE A 472 7.70 -6.23 -1.60
CA ILE A 472 6.92 -7.49 -1.55
C ILE A 472 5.98 -7.68 -2.75
N ASP A 473 6.15 -6.97 -3.84
CA ASP A 473 5.29 -7.04 -5.04
C ASP A 473 3.78 -6.88 -4.74
N GLN A 474 3.42 -6.06 -3.73
CA GLN A 474 2.02 -5.77 -3.44
C GLN A 474 1.39 -5.06 -4.64
N LEU A 475 0.28 -5.59 -5.13
CA LEU A 475 -0.50 -4.93 -6.17
C LEU A 475 -1.35 -3.80 -5.58
N PHE A 476 -1.37 -2.67 -6.29
CA PHE A 476 -2.31 -1.58 -6.05
C PHE A 476 -3.08 -1.30 -7.34
N PRO A 477 -4.38 -1.00 -7.27
CA PRO A 477 -5.11 -0.54 -8.44
C PRO A 477 -4.54 0.79 -8.93
N ILE A 478 -4.23 0.86 -10.23
CA ILE A 478 -3.70 2.08 -10.87
C ILE A 478 -4.50 2.32 -12.13
N MET A 479 -4.97 3.56 -12.33
CA MET A 479 -5.66 3.96 -13.54
C MET A 479 -5.58 5.47 -13.75
N PRO A 480 -5.80 5.96 -14.99
CA PRO A 480 -6.00 7.39 -15.21
C PRO A 480 -7.20 7.90 -14.41
N ILE A 481 -7.11 9.12 -13.86
CA ILE A 481 -8.26 9.74 -13.20
C ILE A 481 -9.12 10.55 -14.15
N GLN A 482 -8.76 10.61 -15.42
CA GLN A 482 -9.40 11.41 -16.48
C GLN A 482 -9.39 10.68 -17.82
N ARG A 483 -10.17 11.18 -18.80
CA ARG A 483 -10.22 10.68 -20.18
C ARG A 483 -10.74 9.24 -20.33
N LEU A 484 -11.47 8.72 -19.37
CA LEU A 484 -11.96 7.35 -19.38
C LEU A 484 -13.14 7.12 -20.34
N ALA A 485 -13.68 8.16 -20.97
CA ALA A 485 -14.58 8.07 -22.11
C ALA A 485 -13.84 7.88 -23.46
N GLU A 486 -12.50 7.99 -23.47
CA GLU A 486 -11.63 7.72 -24.62
C GLU A 486 -11.04 6.30 -24.50
N ARG A 487 -10.86 5.64 -25.64
CA ARG A 487 -10.18 4.33 -25.65
C ARG A 487 -8.68 4.52 -25.40
N PRO A 488 -8.08 3.85 -24.41
CA PRO A 488 -6.62 3.85 -24.26
C PRO A 488 -5.97 3.22 -25.49
N ASN A 489 -4.89 3.84 -25.97
CA ASN A 489 -4.23 3.48 -27.22
C ASN A 489 -2.73 3.18 -27.04
N ARG A 490 -2.26 3.11 -25.80
CA ARG A 490 -0.89 2.76 -25.42
C ARG A 490 -0.90 1.65 -24.40
N GLN A 491 0.17 0.85 -24.40
CA GLN A 491 0.47 -0.11 -23.35
C GLN A 491 1.72 0.36 -22.63
N ALA A 492 1.68 0.48 -21.31
CA ALA A 492 2.72 1.16 -20.56
C ALA A 492 3.21 0.37 -19.34
N THR A 493 4.46 0.61 -18.96
CA THR A 493 4.98 0.41 -17.60
C THR A 493 5.23 1.78 -16.98
N LEU A 494 5.13 1.88 -15.65
CA LEU A 494 5.37 3.13 -14.95
C LEU A 494 6.78 3.15 -14.38
N GLN A 495 7.47 4.25 -14.59
CA GLN A 495 8.80 4.51 -14.03
C GLN A 495 8.68 5.69 -13.05
N ASP A 496 9.31 5.59 -11.91
CA ASP A 496 9.45 6.72 -10.99
C ASP A 496 10.60 7.64 -11.45
N ILE A 497 10.84 8.73 -10.71
CA ILE A 497 11.92 9.69 -11.03
C ILE A 497 13.22 9.40 -10.28
N THR A 498 13.30 8.30 -9.53
CA THR A 498 14.57 7.92 -8.90
C THR A 498 15.56 7.37 -9.94
N CYS A 499 16.83 7.39 -9.62
CA CYS A 499 17.86 6.83 -10.53
C CYS A 499 17.99 5.30 -10.44
N ASP A 500 17.20 4.65 -9.56
CA ASP A 500 17.27 3.20 -9.35
C ASP A 500 16.43 2.44 -10.38
N SER A 501 16.99 1.36 -10.92
CA SER A 501 16.30 0.49 -11.89
C SER A 501 15.07 -0.24 -11.32
N ASP A 502 14.96 -0.34 -9.98
CA ASP A 502 13.83 -0.92 -9.28
C ASP A 502 12.67 0.08 -9.09
N GLY A 503 12.90 1.38 -9.35
CA GLY A 503 11.87 2.42 -9.34
C GLY A 503 10.86 2.29 -10.47
N LYS A 504 10.19 1.13 -10.57
CA LYS A 504 9.22 0.82 -11.65
C LYS A 504 8.06 -0.02 -11.15
N ILE A 505 6.89 0.20 -11.74
CA ILE A 505 5.73 -0.68 -11.59
C ILE A 505 5.48 -1.38 -12.93
N ALA A 506 5.46 -2.70 -12.89
CA ALA A 506 5.29 -3.55 -14.07
C ALA A 506 4.27 -4.69 -13.84
N ASN A 507 3.43 -4.57 -12.81
CA ASN A 507 2.32 -5.47 -12.53
C ASN A 507 1.08 -4.63 -12.20
N PHE A 508 0.01 -4.82 -12.93
CA PHE A 508 -1.20 -4.01 -12.87
C PHE A 508 -2.44 -4.89 -12.78
N VAL A 509 -3.53 -4.31 -12.30
CA VAL A 509 -4.86 -4.93 -12.31
C VAL A 509 -5.60 -4.45 -13.55
N THR A 510 -5.85 -5.33 -14.51
CA THR A 510 -6.63 -5.03 -15.71
C THR A 510 -7.54 -6.22 -16.03
N ASP A 511 -8.77 -5.96 -16.51
CA ASP A 511 -9.75 -7.00 -16.87
C ASP A 511 -9.96 -8.08 -15.79
N GLY A 512 -9.76 -7.74 -14.50
CA GLY A 512 -9.82 -8.68 -13.39
C GLY A 512 -8.66 -9.68 -13.31
N HIS A 513 -7.54 -9.39 -13.99
CA HIS A 513 -6.33 -10.21 -13.98
C HIS A 513 -5.09 -9.35 -13.69
N VAL A 514 -3.98 -10.02 -13.34
CA VAL A 514 -2.67 -9.36 -13.27
C VAL A 514 -2.09 -9.25 -14.67
N SER A 515 -1.84 -8.03 -15.13
CA SER A 515 -1.21 -7.71 -16.40
C SER A 515 0.19 -7.12 -16.17
N HIS A 516 1.10 -7.32 -17.12
CA HIS A 516 2.42 -6.71 -17.11
C HIS A 516 2.47 -5.34 -17.78
N VAL A 517 1.35 -4.87 -18.30
CA VAL A 517 1.21 -3.56 -18.93
C VAL A 517 -0.08 -2.92 -18.48
N LEU A 518 -0.07 -1.59 -18.39
CA LEU A 518 -1.22 -0.75 -18.10
C LEU A 518 -1.68 -0.06 -19.38
N PRO A 519 -2.93 -0.25 -19.82
CA PRO A 519 -3.49 0.51 -20.93
C PRO A 519 -3.64 1.98 -20.57
N LEU A 520 -3.01 2.87 -21.32
CA LEU A 520 -3.02 4.32 -21.10
C LEU A 520 -3.29 5.08 -22.39
N HIS A 521 -3.51 6.39 -22.27
CA HIS A 521 -3.72 7.29 -23.40
C HIS A 521 -2.41 8.00 -23.76
N ALA A 522 -2.14 8.19 -25.05
CA ALA A 522 -1.05 9.05 -25.47
C ALA A 522 -1.18 10.46 -24.85
N LEU A 523 -0.05 11.03 -24.43
CA LEU A 523 -0.03 12.37 -23.83
C LEU A 523 -0.48 13.42 -24.82
N LYS A 524 -1.26 14.41 -24.36
CA LYS A 524 -1.64 15.59 -25.13
C LYS A 524 -0.74 16.76 -24.71
N LYS A 525 -0.27 17.53 -25.68
CA LYS A 525 0.59 18.68 -25.43
C LYS A 525 -0.12 19.71 -24.53
N ASN A 526 0.55 20.18 -23.49
CA ASN A 526 0.05 21.17 -22.53
C ASN A 526 -1.23 20.75 -21.76
N GLU A 527 -1.50 19.45 -21.63
CA GLU A 527 -2.58 18.92 -20.81
C GLU A 527 -1.95 17.96 -19.79
N PRO A 528 -2.09 18.22 -18.48
CA PRO A 528 -1.58 17.31 -17.47
C PRO A 528 -2.31 15.97 -17.54
N TYR A 529 -1.59 14.88 -17.34
CA TYR A 529 -2.13 13.55 -17.36
C TYR A 529 -1.86 12.88 -16.01
N TYR A 530 -2.91 12.73 -15.22
CA TYR A 530 -2.84 12.19 -13.88
C TYR A 530 -3.22 10.71 -13.81
N LEU A 531 -2.46 9.96 -13.01
CA LEU A 531 -2.78 8.60 -12.62
C LEU A 531 -3.11 8.58 -11.13
N GLY A 532 -4.15 7.84 -10.76
CA GLY A 532 -4.47 7.53 -9.38
C GLY A 532 -3.94 6.15 -9.00
N VAL A 533 -3.25 6.06 -7.87
CA VAL A 533 -2.90 4.80 -7.20
C VAL A 533 -3.80 4.66 -6.00
N PHE A 534 -4.65 3.65 -6.00
CA PHE A 534 -5.74 3.51 -5.02
C PHE A 534 -5.40 2.51 -3.92
N LEU A 535 -6.15 2.56 -2.81
CA LEU A 535 -6.05 1.67 -1.66
C LEU A 535 -4.70 1.75 -0.93
N VAL A 536 -4.06 2.92 -0.93
CA VAL A 536 -2.74 3.15 -0.34
C VAL A 536 -2.77 3.58 1.13
N GLY A 537 -3.95 3.67 1.75
CA GLY A 537 -4.12 4.18 3.12
C GLY A 537 -3.55 3.30 4.23
N ALA A 538 -3.11 2.08 3.92
CA ALA A 538 -2.54 1.15 4.88
C ALA A 538 -1.06 0.90 4.57
N TYR A 539 -0.19 1.20 5.54
CA TYR A 539 1.26 1.00 5.57
C TYR A 539 2.11 1.90 4.66
N GLN A 540 1.62 2.30 3.49
CA GLN A 540 2.47 2.94 2.48
C GLN A 540 3.09 4.25 2.96
N GLU A 541 2.33 5.11 3.60
CA GLU A 541 2.78 6.42 4.10
C GLU A 541 3.90 6.36 5.14
N ILE A 542 3.97 5.28 5.90
CA ILE A 542 4.83 5.19 7.09
C ILE A 542 5.99 4.21 6.93
N LEU A 543 6.01 3.42 5.86
CA LEU A 543 7.10 2.50 5.53
C LEU A 543 8.01 3.05 4.43
N GLY A 544 7.78 4.28 3.98
CA GLY A 544 8.55 4.92 2.92
C GLY A 544 10.03 5.05 3.23
N ASP A 545 10.86 5.05 2.18
CA ASP A 545 12.32 5.21 2.25
C ASP A 545 12.78 6.31 1.28
N MET A 546 13.62 7.21 1.77
CA MET A 546 14.10 8.41 1.06
C MET A 546 15.20 8.11 0.05
N HIS A 547 14.97 7.17 -0.87
CA HIS A 547 15.92 6.96 -1.96
C HIS A 547 16.07 8.23 -2.82
N ASN A 548 17.30 8.63 -3.14
CA ASN A 548 17.65 9.91 -3.78
C ASN A 548 17.15 11.16 -3.01
N LEU A 549 16.83 11.04 -1.73
CA LEU A 549 16.31 12.13 -0.89
C LEU A 549 14.96 12.70 -1.36
N PHE A 550 14.15 11.90 -2.03
CA PHE A 550 12.73 12.20 -2.19
C PHE A 550 12.01 11.95 -0.87
N GLY A 551 11.44 12.99 -0.29
CA GLY A 551 10.75 12.95 0.99
C GLY A 551 9.26 12.63 0.87
N ASP A 552 8.51 12.86 1.95
CA ASP A 552 7.06 12.70 1.95
C ASP A 552 6.39 13.59 0.91
N THR A 553 5.30 13.09 0.32
CA THR A 553 4.53 13.83 -0.69
C THR A 553 3.61 14.84 -0.03
N ASN A 554 3.19 15.86 -0.79
CA ASN A 554 2.06 16.70 -0.41
C ASN A 554 0.85 15.82 -0.04
N ALA A 555 0.06 16.23 0.92
CA ALA A 555 -1.17 15.52 1.28
C ALA A 555 -2.33 16.50 1.53
N ALA A 556 -3.55 16.08 1.20
CA ALA A 556 -4.75 16.86 1.43
C ALA A 556 -5.83 16.01 2.12
N HIS A 557 -6.44 16.56 3.16
CA HIS A 557 -7.63 15.97 3.81
C HIS A 557 -8.88 16.56 3.17
N ILE A 558 -9.77 15.69 2.72
CA ILE A 558 -10.96 16.05 1.96
C ILE A 558 -12.18 15.39 2.61
N SER A 559 -13.05 16.20 3.16
CA SER A 559 -14.32 15.73 3.77
C SER A 559 -15.53 16.15 2.94
N VAL A 560 -16.66 15.50 3.23
CA VAL A 560 -17.96 15.82 2.64
C VAL A 560 -18.83 16.55 3.65
N LYS A 561 -19.28 17.75 3.28
CA LYS A 561 -20.22 18.54 4.09
C LYS A 561 -21.31 19.10 3.17
N ASP A 562 -22.56 18.92 3.53
CA ASP A 562 -23.72 19.41 2.74
C ASP A 562 -23.71 18.99 1.25
N GLY A 563 -23.25 17.76 0.97
CA GLY A 563 -23.17 17.21 -0.38
C GLY A 563 -22.05 17.79 -1.26
N LYS A 564 -21.11 18.52 -0.67
CA LYS A 564 -19.92 19.09 -1.34
C LYS A 564 -18.65 18.64 -0.64
N TYR A 565 -17.56 18.58 -1.41
CA TYR A 565 -16.26 18.35 -0.79
C TYR A 565 -15.67 19.64 -0.22
N HIS A 566 -14.85 19.49 0.78
CA HIS A 566 -14.07 20.54 1.41
C HIS A 566 -12.63 20.05 1.59
N ILE A 567 -11.66 20.84 1.16
CA ILE A 567 -10.27 20.63 1.52
C ILE A 567 -10.07 21.20 2.92
N ASP A 568 -10.14 20.34 3.92
CA ASP A 568 -10.08 20.76 5.33
C ASP A 568 -8.67 21.17 5.72
N GLN A 569 -7.65 20.47 5.21
CA GLN A 569 -6.25 20.74 5.52
C GLN A 569 -5.34 20.26 4.38
N ILE A 570 -4.30 21.01 4.12
CA ILE A 570 -3.20 20.66 3.23
C ILE A 570 -1.96 20.50 4.10
N PHE A 571 -1.19 19.46 3.83
CA PHE A 571 0.10 19.20 4.43
C PHE A 571 1.13 19.28 3.31
N ASP A 572 2.06 20.20 3.45
CA ASP A 572 3.17 20.30 2.51
C ASP A 572 4.06 19.06 2.66
N GLY A 573 4.54 18.53 1.54
CA GLY A 573 5.55 17.50 1.52
C GLY A 573 6.90 18.03 2.01
N GLU A 574 7.86 17.14 2.22
CA GLU A 574 9.17 17.52 2.74
C GLU A 574 9.95 18.38 1.75
N THR A 575 10.56 19.42 2.31
CA THR A 575 11.47 20.33 1.59
C THR A 575 12.88 19.75 1.46
N VAL A 576 13.68 20.29 0.55
CA VAL A 576 15.09 19.92 0.40
C VAL A 576 15.87 20.14 1.72
N GLU A 577 15.55 21.21 2.47
CA GLU A 577 16.19 21.48 3.77
C GLU A 577 15.89 20.37 4.80
N GLU A 578 14.65 19.91 4.88
CA GLU A 578 14.20 18.89 5.83
C GLU A 578 14.83 17.53 5.57
N VAL A 579 14.84 17.07 4.32
CA VAL A 579 15.47 15.78 3.96
C VAL A 579 16.98 15.82 4.13
N LEU A 580 17.63 16.96 3.88
CA LEU A 580 19.05 17.15 4.14
C LEU A 580 19.37 17.11 5.64
N ASP A 581 18.54 17.74 6.47
CA ASP A 581 18.72 17.72 7.94
C ASP A 581 18.52 16.30 8.50
N TYR A 582 17.56 15.56 7.99
CA TYR A 582 17.32 14.16 8.35
C TYR A 582 18.56 13.28 8.14
N VAL A 583 19.29 13.47 7.04
CA VAL A 583 20.55 12.77 6.76
C VAL A 583 21.79 13.52 7.29
N GLN A 584 21.59 14.43 8.24
CA GLN A 584 22.63 15.11 9.04
C GLN A 584 23.47 16.16 8.28
N TYR A 585 23.01 16.66 7.14
CA TYR A 585 23.56 17.89 6.59
C TYR A 585 22.97 19.09 7.34
N ASN A 586 23.84 20.04 7.70
CA ASN A 586 23.37 21.29 8.29
C ASN A 586 23.21 22.37 7.20
N PRO A 587 21.98 22.76 6.82
CA PRO A 587 21.72 23.69 5.71
C PRO A 587 22.46 25.04 5.88
N LYS A 588 22.50 25.58 7.10
CA LYS A 588 23.22 26.83 7.41
C LYS A 588 24.74 26.71 7.16
N LYS A 589 25.30 25.53 7.44
CA LYS A 589 26.72 25.26 7.18
C LYS A 589 26.99 25.14 5.67
N LEU A 590 26.09 24.49 4.94
CA LEU A 590 26.18 24.38 3.48
C LEU A 590 26.16 25.77 2.82
N VAL A 591 25.21 26.62 3.18
CA VAL A 591 25.13 28.00 2.67
C VAL A 591 26.41 28.77 2.94
N ARG A 592 26.99 28.71 4.16
CA ARG A 592 28.26 29.38 4.48
C ARG A 592 29.43 28.88 3.64
N GLN A 593 29.51 27.59 3.38
CA GLN A 593 30.56 27.01 2.52
C GLN A 593 30.44 27.55 1.08
N LEU A 594 29.22 27.65 0.56
CA LEU A 594 28.96 28.20 -0.76
C LEU A 594 29.26 29.70 -0.84
N GLU A 595 28.92 30.50 0.18
CA GLU A 595 29.27 31.92 0.26
C GLU A 595 30.81 32.13 0.18
N GLN A 596 31.59 31.29 0.84
CA GLN A 596 33.02 31.32 0.76
C GLN A 596 33.55 30.95 -0.64
N TRP A 597 32.95 29.92 -1.25
CA TRP A 597 33.31 29.48 -2.60
C TRP A 597 32.96 30.53 -3.66
N VAL A 598 31.78 31.12 -3.61
CA VAL A 598 31.35 32.23 -4.47
C VAL A 598 32.27 33.44 -4.34
N THR A 599 32.58 33.85 -3.10
CA THR A 599 33.50 34.96 -2.83
C THR A 599 34.88 34.70 -3.46
N LYS A 600 35.39 33.47 -3.36
CA LYS A 600 36.67 33.08 -3.99
C LYS A 600 36.59 33.12 -5.52
N SER A 601 35.47 32.64 -6.10
CA SER A 601 35.24 32.59 -7.54
C SER A 601 35.13 33.99 -8.15
N VAL A 602 34.47 34.93 -7.47
CA VAL A 602 34.39 36.34 -7.86
C VAL A 602 35.79 36.98 -7.81
N LYS A 603 36.54 36.76 -6.72
CA LYS A 603 37.95 37.29 -6.62
C LYS A 603 38.86 36.75 -7.70
N GLN A 604 38.61 35.53 -8.19
CA GLN A 604 39.38 34.92 -9.28
C GLN A 604 38.89 35.33 -10.67
N GLY A 605 37.85 36.17 -10.78
CA GLY A 605 37.30 36.62 -12.06
C GLY A 605 36.57 35.51 -12.83
N LYS A 606 36.17 34.40 -12.17
CA LYS A 606 35.43 33.30 -12.81
C LYS A 606 33.96 33.64 -13.04
N ILE A 607 33.37 34.41 -12.16
CA ILE A 607 32.00 34.91 -12.21
C ILE A 607 31.99 36.37 -11.74
N SER A 608 30.99 37.11 -12.15
CA SER A 608 30.70 38.45 -11.65
C SER A 608 30.10 38.40 -10.23
N LEU A 609 30.06 39.53 -9.55
CA LEU A 609 29.41 39.66 -8.27
C LEU A 609 27.90 39.39 -8.35
N GLU A 610 27.29 39.81 -9.48
CA GLU A 610 25.86 39.67 -9.75
C GLU A 610 25.47 38.18 -9.95
N GLU A 611 26.21 37.46 -10.80
CA GLU A 611 26.06 36.02 -10.99
C GLU A 611 26.27 35.25 -9.68
N GLY A 612 27.25 35.63 -8.85
CA GLY A 612 27.46 35.03 -7.55
C GLY A 612 26.30 35.24 -6.56
N LYS A 613 25.69 36.44 -6.60
CA LYS A 613 24.50 36.75 -5.79
C LYS A 613 23.27 35.97 -6.27
N GLU A 614 23.06 35.88 -7.59
CA GLU A 614 22.01 35.12 -8.20
C GLU A 614 22.10 33.60 -7.83
N PHE A 615 23.31 33.03 -7.99
CA PHE A 615 23.56 31.65 -7.58
C PHE A 615 23.21 31.37 -6.11
N LEU A 616 23.65 32.25 -5.19
CA LEU A 616 23.36 32.08 -3.75
C LEU A 616 21.87 32.23 -3.43
N ASN A 617 21.17 33.11 -4.14
CA ASN A 617 19.72 33.28 -3.97
C ASN A 617 18.97 32.03 -4.46
N ASN A 618 19.31 31.52 -5.65
CA ASN A 618 18.72 30.29 -6.19
C ASN A 618 18.98 29.09 -5.29
N TYR A 619 20.20 28.95 -4.77
CA TYR A 619 20.51 27.88 -3.83
C TYR A 619 19.69 27.96 -2.53
N ARG A 620 19.56 29.17 -1.97
CA ARG A 620 18.77 29.38 -0.74
C ARG A 620 17.28 29.13 -0.95
N SER A 621 16.71 29.63 -2.05
CA SER A 621 15.31 29.38 -2.36
C SER A 621 15.04 27.90 -2.62
N GLY A 622 15.96 27.21 -3.32
CA GLY A 622 15.83 25.79 -3.59
C GLY A 622 15.87 24.90 -2.34
N LEU A 623 16.46 25.36 -1.21
CA LEU A 623 16.39 24.61 0.06
C LEU A 623 14.96 24.53 0.60
N TYR A 624 14.10 25.49 0.29
CA TYR A 624 12.69 25.51 0.73
C TYR A 624 11.74 24.93 -0.31
N GLY A 625 12.27 24.48 -1.47
CA GLY A 625 11.49 23.85 -2.51
C GLY A 625 11.08 22.43 -2.15
N TYR A 626 10.01 21.95 -2.78
CA TYR A 626 9.56 20.59 -2.70
C TYR A 626 10.61 19.61 -3.26
N THR A 627 10.67 18.37 -2.76
CA THR A 627 11.70 17.42 -3.22
C THR A 627 11.40 16.76 -4.56
N TYR A 628 10.17 16.87 -5.05
CA TYR A 628 9.74 16.40 -6.38
C TYR A 628 9.81 17.50 -7.43
N LEU A 629 9.50 17.15 -8.67
CA LEU A 629 9.53 18.12 -9.79
C LEU A 629 8.28 19.00 -9.77
N GLU A 630 8.48 20.31 -10.00
CA GLU A 630 7.43 21.35 -10.03
C GLU A 630 7.12 21.79 -11.46
#